data_7b981818ffa1f06a56f665d5b2c02228
#
_entry.id   7b981818ffa1f06a56f665d5b2c02228
#
_cell.length_a   1.000
_cell.length_b   1.000
_cell.length_c   1.000
_cell.angle_alpha   90.00
_cell.angle_beta   90.00
_cell.angle_gamma   90.00
#
_symmetry.space_group_name_H-M   'P 1'
#
loop_
_entity.id
_entity.type
_entity.pdbx_description
1 polymer ?
#
loop_
_entity_poly.entity_id
_entity_poly.type
_entity_poly.pdbx_seq_one_letter_code
_entity_poly.pdbx_strand_id
1 'polypeptide(L)'
;MGRLKVIAVPVLNDNYVWLITNPDTGETAAVDPSVTEPILEAVATEGLRLTQILNTHWHPDHTGGNQGIKAATGAPITAPAEAQKVSSVDRIVSEGDRVTVSGAEAIVWDIPAHTAGHVAYYFENEGMIFVGDTMFAMGCGRLFEGTAEQMYANMQRIADLPGDVRIYCGHEYTLANARFALHAEPENQDVARRLEQVSAMRERGEVTLPTTVAEERATNPFVRASDVEEFARLRSEKDSFR
;
A
#
# COMPACT_ATOMS: atom_id res chain seq x y z
N MET A 1 -3.67 24.50 -7.10
CA MET A 1 -4.12 23.12 -7.36
C MET A 1 -4.71 22.59 -6.07
N GLY A 2 -5.90 22.00 -6.10
CA GLY A 2 -6.51 21.36 -4.95
C GLY A 2 -5.68 20.13 -4.54
N ARG A 3 -5.63 19.84 -3.23
CA ARG A 3 -4.95 18.65 -2.72
C ARG A 3 -5.67 17.39 -3.23
N LEU A 4 -4.94 16.37 -3.67
CA LEU A 4 -5.54 15.11 -4.12
C LEU A 4 -6.39 14.46 -3.01
N LYS A 5 -7.55 13.92 -3.40
CA LYS A 5 -8.39 13.09 -2.53
C LYS A 5 -8.06 11.61 -2.78
N VAL A 6 -7.97 10.82 -1.73
CA VAL A 6 -7.80 9.36 -1.82
C VAL A 6 -9.05 8.70 -1.24
N ILE A 7 -9.63 7.77 -2.01
CA ILE A 7 -10.83 7.01 -1.63
C ILE A 7 -10.45 5.55 -1.52
N ALA A 8 -10.81 4.91 -0.40
CA ALA A 8 -10.67 3.49 -0.21
C ALA A 8 -11.85 2.75 -0.84
N VAL A 9 -11.59 1.78 -1.69
CA VAL A 9 -12.60 0.84 -2.19
C VAL A 9 -12.26 -0.54 -1.65
N PRO A 10 -12.98 -1.03 -0.62
CA PRO A 10 -12.78 -2.37 -0.10
C PRO A 10 -13.24 -3.41 -1.15
N VAL A 11 -12.41 -4.39 -1.41
CA VAL A 11 -12.68 -5.47 -2.37
C VAL A 11 -12.15 -6.80 -1.85
N LEU A 12 -12.60 -7.90 -2.44
CA LEU A 12 -12.25 -9.26 -2.00
C LEU A 12 -12.54 -9.43 -0.49
N ASN A 13 -11.63 -10.04 0.27
CA ASN A 13 -11.81 -10.25 1.71
C ASN A 13 -11.23 -9.11 2.55
N ASP A 14 -10.09 -8.57 2.14
CA ASP A 14 -9.31 -7.60 2.92
C ASP A 14 -8.47 -6.64 2.07
N ASN A 15 -8.60 -6.67 0.73
CA ASN A 15 -7.88 -5.76 -0.15
C ASN A 15 -8.50 -4.37 -0.18
N TYR A 16 -7.66 -3.37 -0.35
CA TYR A 16 -8.05 -2.01 -0.71
C TYR A 16 -7.52 -1.63 -2.09
N VAL A 17 -8.42 -1.17 -2.94
CA VAL A 17 -8.05 -0.39 -4.13
C VAL A 17 -8.13 1.09 -3.77
N TRP A 18 -7.06 1.82 -4.03
CA TRP A 18 -7.02 3.24 -3.74
C TRP A 18 -7.31 4.07 -4.99
N LEU A 19 -8.37 4.88 -4.95
CA LEU A 19 -8.67 5.84 -6.00
C LEU A 19 -8.03 7.19 -5.65
N ILE A 20 -7.05 7.61 -6.44
CA ILE A 20 -6.39 8.91 -6.29
C ILE A 20 -7.07 9.88 -7.26
N THR A 21 -7.83 10.84 -6.75
CA THR A 21 -8.61 11.75 -7.59
C THR A 21 -8.18 13.21 -7.42
N ASN A 22 -8.18 13.92 -8.54
CA ASN A 22 -8.09 15.37 -8.55
C ASN A 22 -9.51 15.95 -8.42
N PRO A 23 -9.84 16.63 -7.31
CA PRO A 23 -11.19 17.15 -7.07
C PRO A 23 -11.61 18.25 -8.06
N ASP A 24 -10.64 18.93 -8.70
CA ASP A 24 -10.94 20.02 -9.65
C ASP A 24 -11.30 19.48 -11.04
N THR A 25 -10.78 18.32 -11.45
CA THR A 25 -10.97 17.74 -12.80
C THR A 25 -11.74 16.42 -12.82
N GLY A 26 -11.87 15.75 -11.68
CA GLY A 26 -12.42 14.40 -11.55
C GLY A 26 -11.50 13.30 -12.15
N GLU A 27 -10.31 13.66 -12.63
CA GLU A 27 -9.33 12.67 -13.09
C GLU A 27 -8.90 11.78 -11.95
N THR A 28 -8.92 10.47 -12.17
CA THR A 28 -8.71 9.46 -11.12
C THR A 28 -7.78 8.36 -11.61
N ALA A 29 -6.84 7.98 -10.77
CA ALA A 29 -6.04 6.76 -10.92
C ALA A 29 -6.51 5.70 -9.92
N ALA A 30 -6.54 4.43 -10.35
CA ALA A 30 -6.73 3.29 -9.46
C ALA A 30 -5.39 2.63 -9.17
N VAL A 31 -5.05 2.46 -7.89
CA VAL A 31 -3.86 1.74 -7.45
C VAL A 31 -4.26 0.33 -7.07
N ASP A 32 -3.59 -0.66 -7.66
CA ASP A 32 -3.75 -2.10 -7.42
C ASP A 32 -5.19 -2.60 -7.56
N PRO A 33 -5.86 -2.38 -8.71
CA PRO A 33 -7.24 -2.81 -8.88
C PRO A 33 -7.35 -4.34 -8.98
N SER A 34 -7.80 -4.96 -7.89
CA SER A 34 -7.97 -6.42 -7.74
C SER A 34 -9.07 -6.98 -8.63
N VAL A 35 -10.13 -6.21 -8.84
CA VAL A 35 -11.38 -6.59 -9.52
C VAL A 35 -11.89 -5.44 -10.37
N THR A 36 -12.80 -5.73 -11.32
CA THR A 36 -13.28 -4.72 -12.29
C THR A 36 -14.54 -4.01 -11.79
N GLU A 37 -15.62 -4.75 -11.58
CA GLU A 37 -16.95 -4.18 -11.39
C GLU A 37 -17.05 -3.26 -10.16
N PRO A 38 -16.61 -3.64 -8.96
CA PRO A 38 -16.70 -2.77 -7.78
C PRO A 38 -15.95 -1.45 -7.94
N ILE A 39 -14.86 -1.44 -8.73
CA ILE A 39 -14.08 -0.23 -8.99
C ILE A 39 -14.82 0.69 -9.94
N LEU A 40 -15.40 0.14 -11.02
CA LEU A 40 -16.20 0.93 -11.97
C LEU A 40 -17.46 1.50 -11.31
N GLU A 41 -18.10 0.74 -10.42
CA GLU A 41 -19.25 1.20 -9.63
C GLU A 41 -18.87 2.35 -8.69
N ALA A 42 -17.74 2.22 -7.98
CA ALA A 42 -17.25 3.28 -7.09
C ALA A 42 -16.93 4.56 -7.88
N VAL A 43 -16.26 4.44 -9.02
CA VAL A 43 -15.94 5.56 -9.92
C VAL A 43 -17.22 6.25 -10.42
N ALA A 44 -18.23 5.46 -10.83
CA ALA A 44 -19.51 6.01 -11.31
C ALA A 44 -20.30 6.68 -10.18
N THR A 45 -20.36 6.08 -8.99
CA THR A 45 -21.08 6.61 -7.82
C THR A 45 -20.50 7.94 -7.36
N GLU A 46 -19.17 8.07 -7.36
CA GLU A 46 -18.47 9.31 -6.99
C GLU A 46 -18.43 10.35 -8.15
N GLY A 47 -18.95 10.02 -9.33
CA GLY A 47 -18.92 10.90 -10.50
C GLY A 47 -17.50 11.16 -11.04
N LEU A 48 -16.60 10.20 -10.88
CA LEU A 48 -15.19 10.32 -11.24
C LEU A 48 -14.92 9.79 -12.66
N ARG A 49 -13.74 10.11 -13.18
CA ARG A 49 -13.26 9.62 -14.48
C ARG A 49 -11.94 8.87 -14.31
N LEU A 50 -11.96 7.56 -14.43
CA LEU A 50 -10.77 6.74 -14.33
C LEU A 50 -9.90 6.93 -15.57
N THR A 51 -8.70 7.45 -15.38
CA THR A 51 -7.77 7.85 -16.45
C THR A 51 -6.45 7.10 -16.41
N GLN A 52 -6.19 6.35 -15.34
CA GLN A 52 -4.92 5.63 -15.17
C GLN A 52 -5.07 4.46 -14.20
N ILE A 53 -4.29 3.40 -14.43
CA ILE A 53 -4.11 2.27 -13.52
C ILE A 53 -2.64 2.25 -13.09
N LEU A 54 -2.38 2.12 -11.80
CA LEU A 54 -1.06 1.94 -11.23
C LEU A 54 -1.00 0.59 -10.53
N ASN A 55 0.03 -0.22 -10.80
CA ASN A 55 0.29 -1.41 -10.00
C ASN A 55 1.61 -1.29 -9.26
N THR A 56 1.62 -1.75 -8.01
CA THR A 56 2.82 -1.84 -7.19
C THR A 56 3.61 -3.12 -7.47
N HIS A 57 2.93 -4.23 -7.75
CA HIS A 57 3.52 -5.52 -8.03
C HIS A 57 2.57 -6.43 -8.84
N TRP A 58 2.98 -7.68 -9.11
CA TRP A 58 2.29 -8.55 -10.07
C TRP A 58 1.23 -9.47 -9.49
N HIS A 59 1.04 -9.58 -8.18
CA HIS A 59 0.10 -10.54 -7.61
C HIS A 59 -1.32 -10.36 -8.14
N PRO A 60 -2.08 -11.46 -8.34
CA PRO A 60 -3.40 -11.40 -8.97
C PRO A 60 -4.42 -10.54 -8.23
N ASP A 61 -4.32 -10.47 -6.92
CA ASP A 61 -5.19 -9.64 -6.07
C ASP A 61 -4.82 -8.14 -6.07
N HIS A 62 -3.81 -7.74 -6.88
CA HIS A 62 -3.45 -6.34 -7.18
C HIS A 62 -3.60 -5.99 -8.66
N THR A 63 -3.75 -7.00 -9.53
CA THR A 63 -3.76 -6.81 -10.99
C THR A 63 -5.01 -7.37 -11.68
N GLY A 64 -5.83 -8.14 -10.97
CA GLY A 64 -6.95 -8.89 -11.56
C GLY A 64 -7.99 -8.03 -12.28
N GLY A 65 -8.19 -6.78 -11.87
CA GLY A 65 -9.10 -5.82 -12.50
C GLY A 65 -8.52 -5.08 -13.71
N ASN A 66 -7.20 -5.12 -13.92
CA ASN A 66 -6.50 -4.31 -14.91
C ASN A 66 -7.15 -4.35 -16.31
N GLN A 67 -7.32 -5.55 -16.87
CA GLN A 67 -7.80 -5.72 -18.23
C GLN A 67 -9.25 -5.28 -18.39
N GLY A 68 -10.11 -5.63 -17.42
CA GLY A 68 -11.52 -5.23 -17.45
C GLY A 68 -11.69 -3.72 -17.34
N ILE A 69 -10.97 -3.08 -16.44
CA ILE A 69 -10.98 -1.61 -16.27
C ILE A 69 -10.44 -0.94 -17.54
N LYS A 70 -9.30 -1.40 -18.08
CA LYS A 70 -8.73 -0.85 -19.30
C LYS A 70 -9.70 -0.98 -20.48
N ALA A 71 -10.36 -2.13 -20.63
CA ALA A 71 -11.36 -2.33 -21.70
C ALA A 71 -12.57 -1.39 -21.56
N ALA A 72 -13.01 -1.12 -20.34
CA ALA A 72 -14.17 -0.25 -20.08
C ALA A 72 -13.86 1.25 -20.18
N THR A 73 -12.65 1.68 -19.84
CA THR A 73 -12.32 3.10 -19.65
C THR A 73 -11.26 3.63 -20.63
N GLY A 74 -10.46 2.73 -21.23
CA GLY A 74 -9.26 3.09 -22.01
C GLY A 74 -8.06 3.52 -21.15
N ALA A 75 -8.15 3.44 -19.81
CA ALA A 75 -7.09 3.85 -18.88
C ALA A 75 -5.80 3.03 -19.10
N PRO A 76 -4.64 3.66 -19.35
CA PRO A 76 -3.38 2.98 -19.49
C PRO A 76 -2.90 2.40 -18.16
N ILE A 77 -2.15 1.29 -18.24
CA ILE A 77 -1.57 0.59 -17.09
C ILE A 77 -0.10 0.97 -16.96
N THR A 78 0.25 1.56 -15.83
CA THR A 78 1.62 1.87 -15.40
C THR A 78 2.00 0.89 -14.28
N ALA A 79 3.08 0.13 -14.45
CA ALA A 79 3.44 -0.94 -13.52
C ALA A 79 4.93 -1.27 -13.60
N PRO A 80 5.52 -1.97 -12.60
CA PRO A 80 6.85 -2.57 -12.74
C PRO A 80 6.88 -3.65 -13.82
N ALA A 81 8.07 -3.95 -14.35
CA ALA A 81 8.24 -4.93 -15.43
C ALA A 81 7.66 -6.32 -15.11
N GLU A 82 7.71 -6.74 -13.85
CA GLU A 82 7.18 -8.04 -13.43
C GLU A 82 5.67 -8.20 -13.65
N ALA A 83 4.90 -7.11 -13.66
CA ALA A 83 3.46 -7.14 -13.92
C ALA A 83 3.11 -7.63 -15.34
N GLN A 84 4.07 -7.61 -16.26
CA GLN A 84 3.91 -8.20 -17.61
C GLN A 84 3.68 -9.72 -17.58
N LYS A 85 3.98 -10.39 -16.46
CA LYS A 85 3.69 -11.82 -16.26
C LYS A 85 2.18 -12.12 -16.32
N VAL A 86 1.33 -11.15 -15.94
CA VAL A 86 -0.12 -11.36 -15.73
C VAL A 86 -1.01 -10.32 -16.41
N SER A 87 -0.45 -9.20 -16.86
CA SER A 87 -1.20 -8.08 -17.44
C SER A 87 -0.43 -7.42 -18.59
N SER A 88 -1.16 -6.81 -19.55
CA SER A 88 -0.52 -5.89 -20.49
C SER A 88 -0.14 -4.61 -19.74
N VAL A 89 1.09 -4.15 -19.88
CA VAL A 89 1.60 -2.90 -19.27
C VAL A 89 1.88 -1.90 -20.39
N ASP A 90 1.29 -0.70 -20.30
CA ASP A 90 1.50 0.36 -21.30
C ASP A 90 2.76 1.17 -20.99
N ARG A 91 3.07 1.33 -19.69
CA ARG A 91 4.27 2.03 -19.21
C ARG A 91 4.96 1.23 -18.11
N ILE A 92 6.17 0.79 -18.37
CA ILE A 92 7.03 0.15 -17.35
C ILE A 92 7.73 1.26 -16.57
N VAL A 93 7.82 1.07 -15.24
CA VAL A 93 8.48 1.99 -14.31
C VAL A 93 9.44 1.26 -13.38
N SER A 94 10.43 1.99 -12.89
CA SER A 94 11.48 1.53 -11.97
C SER A 94 11.97 2.68 -11.07
N GLU A 95 12.96 2.41 -10.24
CA GLU A 95 13.59 3.38 -9.32
C GLU A 95 13.86 4.74 -9.99
N GLY A 96 13.40 5.81 -9.36
CA GLY A 96 13.63 7.19 -9.77
C GLY A 96 12.74 7.71 -10.89
N ASP A 97 11.94 6.85 -11.53
CA ASP A 97 10.98 7.31 -12.54
C ASP A 97 9.95 8.25 -11.93
N ARG A 98 9.47 9.20 -12.75
CA ARG A 98 8.42 10.15 -12.38
C ARG A 98 7.16 9.87 -13.17
N VAL A 99 6.03 9.77 -12.47
CA VAL A 99 4.71 9.50 -13.05
C VAL A 99 3.76 10.62 -12.68
N THR A 100 3.13 11.24 -13.68
CA THR A 100 2.04 12.19 -13.41
C THR A 100 0.75 11.41 -13.17
N VAL A 101 0.12 11.64 -12.03
CA VAL A 101 -1.09 10.96 -11.58
C VAL A 101 -2.10 12.01 -11.14
N SER A 102 -3.23 12.09 -11.83
CA SER A 102 -4.30 13.04 -11.51
C SER A 102 -3.79 14.49 -11.32
N GLY A 103 -2.76 14.87 -12.08
CA GLY A 103 -2.14 16.22 -12.07
C GLY A 103 -1.06 16.43 -11.00
N ALA A 104 -0.74 15.44 -10.15
CA ALA A 104 0.40 15.46 -9.24
C ALA A 104 1.51 14.53 -9.72
N GLU A 105 2.73 14.75 -9.24
CA GLU A 105 3.89 13.93 -9.59
C GLU A 105 4.18 12.93 -8.47
N ALA A 106 4.32 11.65 -8.85
CA ALA A 106 4.83 10.59 -8.00
C ALA A 106 6.25 10.19 -8.43
N ILE A 107 7.12 9.93 -7.47
CA ILE A 107 8.42 9.31 -7.67
C ILE A 107 8.27 7.81 -7.41
N VAL A 108 8.77 6.99 -8.33
CA VAL A 108 8.76 5.54 -8.18
C VAL A 108 9.98 5.10 -7.35
N TRP A 109 9.75 4.23 -6.38
CA TRP A 109 10.79 3.59 -5.59
C TRP A 109 10.76 2.09 -5.80
N ASP A 110 11.89 1.49 -6.14
CA ASP A 110 12.03 0.03 -6.08
C ASP A 110 12.11 -0.39 -4.61
N ILE A 111 11.20 -1.28 -4.21
CA ILE A 111 11.12 -1.83 -2.85
C ILE A 111 10.97 -3.36 -2.91
N PRO A 112 11.95 -4.07 -3.52
CA PRO A 112 11.87 -5.52 -3.71
C PRO A 112 11.92 -6.26 -2.36
N ALA A 113 11.18 -7.33 -2.24
CA ALA A 113 11.26 -8.41 -1.25
C ALA A 113 9.97 -9.21 -1.17
N HIS A 114 8.79 -8.55 -1.10
CA HIS A 114 7.51 -9.25 -1.23
C HIS A 114 7.40 -9.90 -2.61
N THR A 115 7.66 -9.11 -3.67
CA THR A 115 8.02 -9.59 -5.00
C THR A 115 9.37 -9.00 -5.43
N ALA A 116 10.01 -9.58 -6.44
CA ALA A 116 11.34 -9.15 -6.87
C ALA A 116 11.35 -7.78 -7.56
N GLY A 117 10.24 -7.37 -8.16
CA GLY A 117 10.12 -6.10 -8.87
C GLY A 117 9.11 -5.13 -8.24
N HIS A 118 8.79 -5.32 -6.95
CA HIS A 118 7.83 -4.47 -6.25
C HIS A 118 8.25 -3.00 -6.23
N VAL A 119 7.30 -2.08 -6.51
CA VAL A 119 7.53 -0.64 -6.48
C VAL A 119 6.55 0.07 -5.52
N ALA A 120 6.96 1.26 -5.05
CA ALA A 120 6.07 2.21 -4.40
C ALA A 120 5.93 3.49 -5.24
N TYR A 121 4.82 4.21 -5.04
CA TYR A 121 4.57 5.52 -5.63
C TYR A 121 4.56 6.59 -4.54
N TYR A 122 5.60 7.40 -4.46
CA TYR A 122 5.77 8.45 -3.46
C TYR A 122 5.40 9.83 -4.02
N PHE A 123 4.35 10.42 -3.49
CA PHE A 123 3.87 11.76 -3.79
C PHE A 123 4.41 12.74 -2.74
N GLU A 124 5.64 13.19 -2.93
CA GLU A 124 6.33 14.04 -1.97
C GLU A 124 5.54 15.30 -1.60
N ASN A 125 5.04 16.04 -2.61
CA ASN A 125 4.30 17.28 -2.41
C ASN A 125 2.90 17.08 -1.77
N GLU A 126 2.35 15.87 -1.84
CA GLU A 126 1.05 15.51 -1.26
C GLU A 126 1.19 14.84 0.11
N GLY A 127 2.42 14.51 0.52
CA GLY A 127 2.71 13.80 1.77
C GLY A 127 2.04 12.43 1.83
N MET A 128 2.18 11.62 0.77
CA MET A 128 1.59 10.28 0.73
C MET A 128 2.43 9.29 -0.10
N ILE A 129 2.40 8.01 0.29
CA ILE A 129 3.07 6.93 -0.41
C ILE A 129 2.16 5.70 -0.49
N PHE A 130 2.13 5.06 -1.66
CA PHE A 130 1.43 3.78 -1.90
C PHE A 130 2.47 2.69 -1.98
N VAL A 131 2.43 1.75 -1.02
CA VAL A 131 3.51 0.78 -0.76
C VAL A 131 3.11 -0.67 -1.06
N GLY A 132 1.90 -0.88 -1.60
CA GLY A 132 1.39 -2.24 -1.86
C GLY A 132 1.55 -3.14 -0.64
N ASP A 133 2.29 -4.22 -0.81
CA ASP A 133 2.47 -5.26 0.20
C ASP A 133 3.87 -5.26 0.85
N THR A 134 4.53 -4.11 0.85
CA THR A 134 5.83 -3.97 1.54
C THR A 134 5.65 -3.63 3.01
N MET A 135 4.99 -2.53 3.34
CA MET A 135 4.69 -2.12 4.72
C MET A 135 3.17 -2.13 4.92
N PHE A 136 2.70 -2.83 5.94
CA PHE A 136 1.33 -2.74 6.45
C PHE A 136 1.30 -1.94 7.74
N ALA A 137 0.14 -1.40 8.10
CA ALA A 137 -0.01 -0.79 9.41
C ALA A 137 0.33 -1.82 10.51
N MET A 138 1.33 -1.47 11.34
CA MET A 138 1.90 -2.30 12.39
C MET A 138 2.50 -3.64 11.91
N GLY A 139 2.87 -3.75 10.62
CA GLY A 139 3.34 -5.00 10.03
C GLY A 139 4.18 -4.82 8.77
N CYS A 140 4.61 -5.92 8.19
CA CYS A 140 5.28 -5.96 6.89
C CYS A 140 4.84 -7.17 6.06
N GLY A 141 5.06 -7.09 4.75
CA GLY A 141 4.77 -8.16 3.80
C GLY A 141 5.59 -9.43 4.03
N ARG A 142 5.09 -10.55 3.50
CA ARG A 142 5.85 -11.80 3.45
C ARG A 142 6.97 -11.70 2.41
N LEU A 143 8.05 -12.46 2.65
CA LEU A 143 9.22 -12.51 1.78
C LEU A 143 9.04 -13.67 0.79
N PHE A 144 8.31 -13.46 -0.32
CA PHE A 144 8.12 -14.52 -1.31
C PHE A 144 9.28 -14.63 -2.30
N GLU A 145 9.85 -13.49 -2.73
CA GLU A 145 10.86 -13.44 -3.79
C GLU A 145 12.14 -12.70 -3.39
N GLY A 146 12.23 -12.22 -2.14
CA GLY A 146 13.39 -11.48 -1.64
C GLY A 146 13.88 -11.91 -0.27
N THR A 147 14.73 -11.08 0.33
CA THR A 147 15.43 -11.37 1.59
C THR A 147 15.01 -10.46 2.73
N ALA A 148 15.34 -10.85 3.96
CA ALA A 148 15.08 -10.02 5.15
C ALA A 148 15.85 -8.69 5.09
N GLU A 149 17.07 -8.71 4.57
CA GLU A 149 17.89 -7.51 4.38
C GLU A 149 17.22 -6.50 3.45
N GLN A 150 16.65 -6.98 2.33
CA GLN A 150 15.95 -6.13 1.38
C GLN A 150 14.70 -5.52 2.02
N MET A 151 13.87 -6.34 2.67
CA MET A 151 12.64 -5.83 3.29
C MET A 151 12.96 -4.87 4.45
N TYR A 152 13.94 -5.19 5.29
CA TYR A 152 14.39 -4.31 6.36
C TYR A 152 14.85 -2.94 5.81
N ALA A 153 15.67 -2.94 4.75
CA ALA A 153 16.10 -1.70 4.10
C ALA A 153 14.92 -0.89 3.54
N ASN A 154 13.92 -1.55 2.94
CA ASN A 154 12.72 -0.90 2.44
C ASN A 154 11.88 -0.30 3.59
N MET A 155 11.71 -1.04 4.69
CA MET A 155 10.98 -0.57 5.87
C MET A 155 11.66 0.67 6.47
N GLN A 156 12.99 0.66 6.61
CA GLN A 156 13.76 1.80 7.11
C GLN A 156 13.67 3.00 6.14
N ARG A 157 13.78 2.77 4.83
CA ARG A 157 13.63 3.84 3.82
C ARG A 157 12.27 4.54 3.90
N ILE A 158 11.18 3.78 4.10
CA ILE A 158 9.84 4.36 4.27
C ILE A 158 9.74 5.09 5.62
N ALA A 159 10.32 4.50 6.68
CA ALA A 159 10.32 5.09 8.01
C ALA A 159 11.17 6.36 8.13
N ASP A 160 12.09 6.61 7.21
CA ASP A 160 12.89 7.85 7.17
C ASP A 160 12.14 9.05 6.57
N LEU A 161 10.98 8.84 5.96
CA LEU A 161 10.12 9.91 5.46
C LEU A 161 9.60 10.81 6.61
N PRO A 162 9.17 12.05 6.32
CA PRO A 162 8.52 12.92 7.32
C PRO A 162 7.37 12.21 8.04
N GLY A 163 7.24 12.46 9.35
CA GLY A 163 6.31 11.72 10.21
C GLY A 163 4.82 11.83 9.82
N ASP A 164 4.44 12.88 9.13
CA ASP A 164 3.08 13.15 8.67
C ASP A 164 2.76 12.55 7.29
N VAL A 165 3.73 11.89 6.63
CA VAL A 165 3.49 11.17 5.39
C VAL A 165 2.54 10.02 5.65
N ARG A 166 1.46 9.96 4.87
CA ARG A 166 0.43 8.93 4.93
C ARG A 166 0.85 7.73 4.09
N ILE A 167 0.75 6.55 4.67
CA ILE A 167 1.12 5.28 4.04
C ILE A 167 -0.15 4.51 3.68
N TYR A 168 -0.30 4.20 2.38
CA TYR A 168 -1.41 3.42 1.83
C TYR A 168 -0.90 2.05 1.40
N CYS A 169 -1.30 1.00 2.10
CA CYS A 169 -0.96 -0.39 1.77
C CYS A 169 -2.14 -1.15 1.15
N GLY A 170 -1.88 -2.37 0.65
CA GLY A 170 -2.85 -3.15 -0.12
C GLY A 170 -3.96 -3.81 0.70
N HIS A 171 -3.77 -4.02 2.02
CA HIS A 171 -4.65 -4.88 2.81
C HIS A 171 -5.03 -4.32 4.18
N GLU A 172 -6.22 -4.72 4.66
CA GLU A 172 -6.73 -4.47 6.02
C GLU A 172 -6.21 -5.53 7.00
N TYR A 173 -4.92 -5.52 7.28
CA TYR A 173 -4.29 -6.45 8.23
C TYR A 173 -4.03 -5.83 9.60
N THR A 174 -4.41 -4.58 9.81
CA THR A 174 -4.02 -3.78 10.97
C THR A 174 -4.35 -4.44 12.30
N LEU A 175 -5.55 -5.01 12.48
CA LEU A 175 -5.93 -5.66 13.73
C LEU A 175 -5.08 -6.91 14.03
N ALA A 176 -4.83 -7.75 13.01
CA ALA A 176 -3.99 -8.94 13.17
C ALA A 176 -2.53 -8.58 13.41
N ASN A 177 -2.06 -7.50 12.79
CA ASN A 177 -0.72 -6.98 13.01
C ASN A 177 -0.57 -6.34 14.39
N ALA A 178 -1.57 -5.58 14.87
CA ALA A 178 -1.56 -4.97 16.18
C ALA A 178 -1.50 -6.01 17.31
N ARG A 179 -2.19 -7.14 17.16
CA ARG A 179 -2.10 -8.27 18.10
C ARG A 179 -0.69 -8.86 18.14
N PHE A 180 -0.08 -9.04 16.96
CA PHE A 180 1.30 -9.49 16.89
C PHE A 180 2.27 -8.45 17.47
N ALA A 181 2.09 -7.17 17.15
CA ALA A 181 2.95 -6.11 17.68
C ALA A 181 2.92 -6.07 19.21
N LEU A 182 1.74 -6.23 19.84
CA LEU A 182 1.63 -6.32 21.31
C LEU A 182 2.32 -7.59 21.85
N HIS A 183 2.27 -8.71 21.13
CA HIS A 183 3.01 -9.91 21.51
C HIS A 183 4.54 -9.69 21.43
N ALA A 184 5.02 -9.03 20.38
CA ALA A 184 6.44 -8.75 20.18
C ALA A 184 6.98 -7.68 21.15
N GLU A 185 6.17 -6.67 21.46
CA GLU A 185 6.53 -5.53 22.32
C GLU A 185 5.49 -5.31 23.44
N PRO A 186 5.35 -6.22 24.41
CA PRO A 186 4.27 -6.16 25.42
C PRO A 186 4.32 -4.93 26.32
N GLU A 187 5.47 -4.30 26.49
CA GLU A 187 5.65 -3.09 27.29
C GLU A 187 5.43 -1.78 26.52
N ASN A 188 5.21 -1.86 25.20
CA ASN A 188 5.02 -0.67 24.37
C ASN A 188 3.58 -0.15 24.49
N GLN A 189 3.43 0.96 25.24
CA GLN A 189 2.13 1.57 25.51
C GLN A 189 1.46 2.15 24.25
N ASP A 190 2.24 2.55 23.24
CA ASP A 190 1.70 3.05 21.98
C ASP A 190 1.08 1.90 21.17
N VAL A 191 1.69 0.72 21.18
CA VAL A 191 1.13 -0.50 20.59
C VAL A 191 -0.17 -0.90 21.29
N ALA A 192 -0.20 -0.92 22.62
CA ALA A 192 -1.40 -1.27 23.39
C ALA A 192 -2.56 -0.32 23.05
N ARG A 193 -2.30 0.98 23.06
CA ARG A 193 -3.29 2.03 22.73
C ARG A 193 -3.79 1.89 21.28
N ARG A 194 -2.88 1.66 20.34
CA ARG A 194 -3.23 1.48 18.91
C ARG A 194 -4.08 0.22 18.70
N LEU A 195 -3.79 -0.89 19.39
CA LEU A 195 -4.61 -2.10 19.35
C LEU A 195 -6.05 -1.84 19.82
N GLU A 196 -6.25 -1.10 20.92
CA GLU A 196 -7.59 -0.72 21.39
C GLU A 196 -8.35 0.10 20.35
N GLN A 197 -7.71 1.12 19.78
CA GLN A 197 -8.28 1.98 18.74
C GLN A 197 -8.70 1.17 17.50
N VAL A 198 -7.78 0.36 16.98
CA VAL A 198 -8.02 -0.47 15.78
C VAL A 198 -9.11 -1.51 16.05
N SER A 199 -9.14 -2.13 17.24
CA SER A 199 -10.20 -3.09 17.61
C SER A 199 -11.57 -2.41 17.55
N ALA A 200 -11.71 -1.25 18.16
CA ALA A 200 -12.96 -0.49 18.16
C ALA A 200 -13.36 -0.03 16.74
N MET A 201 -12.41 0.36 15.88
CA MET A 201 -12.67 0.71 14.47
C MET A 201 -13.19 -0.51 13.71
N ARG A 202 -12.51 -1.66 13.84
CA ARG A 202 -12.90 -2.89 13.12
C ARG A 202 -14.23 -3.46 13.61
N GLU A 203 -14.60 -3.31 14.87
CA GLU A 203 -15.92 -3.66 15.38
C GLU A 203 -17.05 -2.85 14.72
N ARG A 204 -16.76 -1.60 14.31
CA ARG A 204 -17.69 -0.74 13.57
C ARG A 204 -17.59 -0.90 12.05
N GLY A 205 -16.71 -1.78 11.54
CA GLY A 205 -16.48 -1.97 10.11
C GLY A 205 -15.70 -0.82 9.44
N GLU A 206 -15.04 0.04 10.24
CA GLU A 206 -14.29 1.20 9.74
C GLU A 206 -12.93 0.78 9.16
N VAL A 207 -12.49 1.49 8.12
CA VAL A 207 -11.16 1.36 7.50
C VAL A 207 -10.10 1.93 8.47
N THR A 208 -9.02 1.17 8.72
CA THR A 208 -7.95 1.59 9.64
C THR A 208 -6.79 2.30 8.94
N LEU A 209 -6.85 2.44 7.63
CA LEU A 209 -5.85 3.05 6.77
C LEU A 209 -6.32 4.42 6.23
N PRO A 210 -5.42 5.33 5.85
CA PRO A 210 -3.97 5.17 5.88
C PRO A 210 -3.42 5.26 7.31
N THR A 211 -2.24 4.66 7.52
CA THR A 211 -1.39 4.94 8.66
C THR A 211 -0.44 6.10 8.35
N THR A 212 0.38 6.51 9.31
CA THR A 212 1.41 7.54 9.11
C THR A 212 2.79 7.01 9.48
N VAL A 213 3.84 7.62 8.92
CA VAL A 213 5.22 7.28 9.27
C VAL A 213 5.47 7.41 10.77
N ALA A 214 4.91 8.44 11.42
CA ALA A 214 5.04 8.62 12.86
C ALA A 214 4.38 7.48 13.66
N GLU A 215 3.19 7.03 13.24
CA GLU A 215 2.51 5.90 13.87
C GLU A 215 3.30 4.60 13.70
N GLU A 216 3.85 4.36 12.50
CA GLU A 216 4.64 3.15 12.25
C GLU A 216 5.96 3.15 13.03
N ARG A 217 6.64 4.27 13.15
CA ARG A 217 7.82 4.40 14.03
C ARG A 217 7.51 4.09 15.49
N ALA A 218 6.32 4.44 15.96
CA ALA A 218 5.90 4.22 17.35
C ALA A 218 5.42 2.78 17.60
N THR A 219 4.81 2.12 16.62
CA THR A 219 3.98 0.93 16.84
C THR A 219 4.32 -0.28 15.98
N ASN A 220 5.10 -0.13 14.90
CA ASN A 220 5.41 -1.23 14.00
C ASN A 220 6.71 -1.94 14.44
N PRO A 221 6.68 -3.18 14.95
CA PRO A 221 7.87 -3.87 15.44
C PRO A 221 8.91 -4.12 14.33
N PHE A 222 8.50 -4.20 13.07
CA PHE A 222 9.39 -4.38 11.93
C PHE A 222 10.16 -3.10 11.56
N VAL A 223 9.56 -1.93 11.76
CA VAL A 223 10.23 -0.62 11.64
C VAL A 223 11.19 -0.41 12.82
N ARG A 224 10.83 -0.88 13.99
CA ARG A 224 11.55 -0.70 15.26
C ARG A 224 12.64 -1.75 15.49
N ALA A 225 12.71 -2.79 14.67
CA ALA A 225 13.78 -3.77 14.73
C ALA A 225 15.16 -3.09 14.67
N SER A 226 16.06 -3.48 15.58
CA SER A 226 17.38 -2.87 15.73
C SER A 226 18.32 -3.19 14.57
N ASP A 227 18.10 -4.33 13.94
CA ASP A 227 18.92 -4.85 12.84
C ASP A 227 18.15 -5.90 12.00
N VAL A 228 18.82 -6.41 10.97
CA VAL A 228 18.28 -7.42 10.05
C VAL A 228 17.99 -8.75 10.75
N GLU A 229 18.78 -9.15 11.75
CA GLU A 229 18.60 -10.42 12.46
C GLU A 229 17.32 -10.38 13.30
N GLU A 230 17.08 -9.30 14.02
CA GLU A 230 15.84 -9.08 14.76
C GLU A 230 14.64 -9.00 13.81
N PHE A 231 14.76 -8.27 12.71
CA PHE A 231 13.72 -8.22 11.69
C PHE A 231 13.34 -9.60 11.15
N ALA A 232 14.35 -10.41 10.79
CA ALA A 232 14.15 -11.77 10.27
C ALA A 232 13.48 -12.69 11.31
N ARG A 233 13.88 -12.57 12.58
CA ARG A 233 13.26 -13.29 13.70
C ARG A 233 11.79 -12.92 13.84
N LEU A 234 11.46 -11.62 13.87
CA LEU A 234 10.09 -11.12 13.96
C LEU A 234 9.24 -11.58 12.77
N ARG A 235 9.78 -11.57 11.54
CA ARG A 235 9.06 -12.02 10.36
C ARG A 235 8.74 -13.52 10.43
N SER A 236 9.71 -14.34 10.84
CA SER A 236 9.50 -15.79 11.03
C SER A 236 8.48 -16.08 12.14
N GLU A 237 8.53 -15.33 13.24
CA GLU A 237 7.58 -15.46 14.34
C GLU A 237 6.17 -15.07 13.90
N LYS A 238 6.02 -13.96 13.15
CA LYS A 238 4.74 -13.53 12.61
C LYS A 238 4.12 -14.55 11.65
N ASP A 239 4.93 -15.29 10.88
CA ASP A 239 4.42 -16.30 9.95
C ASP A 239 3.75 -17.51 10.66
N SER A 240 4.14 -17.76 11.91
CA SER A 240 3.57 -18.81 12.77
C SER A 240 2.56 -18.30 13.80
N PHE A 241 2.44 -16.99 13.99
CA PHE A 241 1.53 -16.36 14.95
C PHE A 241 0.06 -16.51 14.52
N ARG A 242 -0.81 -16.93 15.45
CA ARG A 242 -2.25 -17.19 15.23
C ARG A 242 -3.12 -16.34 16.16
#